data_926ff0a5d5887e00e512a92eb741f525
#
_entry.id   926ff0a5d5887e00e512a92eb741f525
#
_cell.length_a   1.000
_cell.length_b   1.000
_cell.length_c   1.000
_cell.angle_alpha   90.00
_cell.angle_beta   90.00
_cell.angle_gamma   90.00
#
_symmetry.space_group_name_H-M   'P 1'
#
loop_
_entity.id
_entity.type
_entity.pdbx_description
1 polymer ?
#
loop_
_entity_poly.entity_id
_entity_poly.type
_entity_poly.pdbx_seq_one_letter_code
_entity_poly.pdbx_strand_id
1 'polypeptide(L)'
;MEVISHLARGQGGEAICRGMLDAKFLRDHVDLVRRGLARKKFSVNIDAVLAADEARRHAVAEFEVARSAQNAANKEMAAMPKGTPEFQAKVLAMKTASAQVKELEKKVAEAEELWKVAALTLPNVPHDSVPEGRTEADNQVVLTWGD
;
A
#
# COMPACT_ATOMS: atom_id res chain seq x y z
N MET A 1 -6.25 41.88 -15.56
CA MET A 1 -6.78 40.67 -14.87
C MET A 1 -6.28 39.43 -15.59
N GLU A 2 -4.94 39.24 -15.70
CA GLU A 2 -4.31 38.15 -16.46
C GLU A 2 -2.83 38.03 -16.06
N VAL A 3 -2.54 37.55 -14.85
CA VAL A 3 -1.14 37.33 -14.39
C VAL A 3 -0.98 36.06 -13.54
N ILE A 4 -1.96 35.17 -13.44
CA ILE A 4 -1.84 33.98 -12.58
C ILE A 4 -1.73 32.66 -13.37
N SER A 5 -1.64 32.66 -14.69
CA SER A 5 -1.63 31.42 -15.49
C SER A 5 -0.25 30.93 -15.97
N HIS A 6 0.88 31.52 -15.52
CA HIS A 6 2.19 31.23 -16.11
C HIS A 6 3.23 30.59 -15.19
N LEU A 7 2.86 30.14 -13.99
CA LEU A 7 3.80 29.52 -13.03
C LEU A 7 3.63 27.99 -12.84
N ALA A 8 2.95 27.31 -13.75
CA ALA A 8 2.70 25.86 -13.63
C ALA A 8 3.20 25.04 -14.84
N ARG A 9 4.30 25.44 -15.50
CA ARG A 9 4.98 24.58 -16.48
C ARG A 9 6.48 24.55 -16.24
N GLY A 10 6.88 23.98 -15.11
CA GLY A 10 8.22 23.45 -14.89
C GLY A 10 8.26 22.00 -15.36
N GLN A 11 9.11 21.74 -16.34
CA GLN A 11 9.34 20.40 -16.94
C GLN A 11 9.84 19.42 -15.89
N GLY A 12 9.27 18.22 -15.84
CA GLY A 12 9.90 17.01 -15.26
C GLY A 12 9.63 16.70 -13.79
N GLY A 13 8.75 17.42 -13.11
CA GLY A 13 8.29 17.05 -11.78
C GLY A 13 6.96 16.34 -11.86
N GLU A 14 6.93 15.01 -11.90
CA GLU A 14 5.71 14.27 -11.59
C GLU A 14 5.16 14.80 -10.27
N ALA A 15 3.88 15.18 -10.29
CA ALA A 15 3.20 15.81 -9.16
C ALA A 15 3.21 14.89 -7.93
N ILE A 16 4.21 15.06 -7.06
CA ILE A 16 4.41 14.33 -5.81
C ILE A 16 3.32 14.68 -4.76
N CYS A 17 2.37 15.55 -5.11
CA CYS A 17 1.33 16.05 -4.21
C CYS A 17 -0.06 15.49 -4.49
N ARG A 18 -0.19 14.20 -4.74
CA ARG A 18 -1.49 13.53 -4.76
C ARG A 18 -1.59 12.51 -3.64
N GLY A 19 -2.02 12.98 -2.48
CA GLY A 19 -2.46 12.10 -1.41
C GLY A 19 -1.35 11.53 -0.53
N MET A 20 -1.74 10.79 0.48
CA MET A 20 -0.93 9.92 1.32
C MET A 20 0.09 9.13 0.48
N LEU A 21 1.31 8.92 1.00
CA LEU A 21 2.35 8.13 0.33
C LEU A 21 1.79 6.76 -0.07
N ASP A 22 1.60 6.56 -1.38
CA ASP A 22 1.17 5.28 -1.92
C ASP A 22 2.26 4.22 -1.73
N ALA A 23 1.84 2.98 -1.42
CA ALA A 23 2.75 1.86 -1.23
C ALA A 23 3.66 1.60 -2.44
N LYS A 24 3.14 1.80 -3.66
CA LYS A 24 3.93 1.68 -4.89
C LYS A 24 4.99 2.78 -4.96
N PHE A 25 4.62 4.03 -4.70
CA PHE A 25 5.55 5.15 -4.67
C PHE A 25 6.66 4.92 -3.63
N LEU A 26 6.30 4.44 -2.44
CA LEU A 26 7.27 4.12 -1.39
C LEU A 26 8.30 3.08 -1.85
N ARG A 27 7.88 2.02 -2.53
CA ARG A 27 8.78 0.98 -3.06
C ARG A 27 9.69 1.51 -4.18
N ASP A 28 9.12 2.28 -5.11
CA ASP A 28 9.83 2.75 -6.30
C ASP A 28 10.81 3.89 -5.98
N HIS A 29 10.59 4.62 -4.87
CA HIS A 29 11.32 5.85 -4.51
C HIS A 29 11.83 5.87 -3.06
N VAL A 30 12.30 4.72 -2.56
CA VAL A 30 12.78 4.57 -1.16
C VAL A 30 13.80 5.64 -0.78
N ASP A 31 14.78 5.90 -1.64
CA ASP A 31 15.85 6.87 -1.37
C ASP A 31 15.34 8.31 -1.32
N LEU A 32 14.35 8.64 -2.15
CA LEU A 32 13.69 9.95 -2.09
C LEU A 32 12.97 10.13 -0.76
N VAL A 33 12.24 9.11 -0.32
CA VAL A 33 11.52 9.13 0.96
C VAL A 33 12.51 9.24 2.12
N ARG A 34 13.62 8.47 2.11
CA ARG A 34 14.68 8.55 3.13
C ARG A 34 15.27 9.95 3.22
N ARG A 35 15.62 10.55 2.07
CA ARG A 35 16.13 11.94 2.03
C ARG A 35 15.11 12.93 2.56
N GLY A 36 13.84 12.81 2.16
CA GLY A 36 12.77 13.69 2.62
C GLY A 36 12.55 13.62 4.14
N LEU A 37 12.61 12.42 4.72
CA LEU A 37 12.52 12.22 6.17
C LEU A 37 13.73 12.81 6.89
N ALA A 38 14.93 12.65 6.35
CA ALA A 38 16.15 13.22 6.90
C ALA A 38 16.09 14.75 6.93
N ARG A 39 15.57 15.41 5.86
CA ARG A 39 15.35 16.87 5.82
C ARG A 39 14.37 17.35 6.87
N LYS A 40 13.33 16.59 7.16
CA LYS A 40 12.39 16.85 8.28
C LYS A 40 12.96 16.50 9.65
N LYS A 41 14.18 15.95 9.71
CA LYS A 41 14.79 15.40 10.93
C LYS A 41 13.85 14.41 11.66
N PHE A 42 13.10 13.64 10.86
CA PHE A 42 12.10 12.69 11.35
C PHE A 42 12.65 11.27 11.25
N SER A 43 12.66 10.56 12.38
CA SER A 43 13.18 9.19 12.46
C SER A 43 12.04 8.19 12.34
N VAL A 44 11.94 7.50 11.22
CA VAL A 44 11.02 6.37 11.00
C VAL A 44 11.78 5.21 10.40
N ASN A 45 11.44 4.01 10.83
CA ASN A 45 11.99 2.79 10.24
C ASN A 45 11.26 2.45 8.93
N ILE A 46 11.75 3.00 7.82
CA ILE A 46 11.20 2.74 6.47
C ILE A 46 11.27 1.26 6.13
N ASP A 47 12.31 0.56 6.55
CA ASP A 47 12.47 -0.86 6.24
C ASP A 47 11.39 -1.71 6.89
N ALA A 48 10.93 -1.33 8.08
CA ALA A 48 9.78 -1.97 8.73
C ALA A 48 8.48 -1.75 7.95
N VAL A 49 8.28 -0.55 7.38
CA VAL A 49 7.09 -0.27 6.54
C VAL A 49 7.14 -1.06 5.24
N LEU A 50 8.31 -1.15 4.60
CA LEU A 50 8.49 -1.96 3.38
C LEU A 50 8.28 -3.45 3.66
N ALA A 51 8.80 -3.97 4.78
CA ALA A 51 8.57 -5.36 5.17
C ALA A 51 7.10 -5.66 5.43
N ALA A 52 6.35 -4.74 6.05
CA ALA A 52 4.92 -4.88 6.24
C ALA A 52 4.15 -4.89 4.91
N ASP A 53 4.52 -4.05 3.92
CA ASP A 53 3.93 -4.08 2.58
C ASP A 53 4.26 -5.39 1.83
N GLU A 54 5.47 -5.90 1.96
CA GLU A 54 5.86 -7.17 1.36
C GLU A 54 5.05 -8.34 1.96
N ALA A 55 4.92 -8.40 3.29
CA ALA A 55 4.11 -9.40 3.98
C ALA A 55 2.64 -9.34 3.54
N ARG A 56 2.08 -8.13 3.43
CA ARG A 56 0.71 -7.92 2.93
C ARG A 56 0.55 -8.45 1.51
N ARG A 57 1.45 -8.10 0.60
CA ARG A 57 1.40 -8.56 -0.81
C ARG A 57 1.51 -10.08 -0.92
N HIS A 58 2.35 -10.68 -0.11
CA HIS A 58 2.51 -12.14 -0.06
C HIS A 58 1.22 -12.82 0.42
N ALA A 59 0.63 -12.33 1.51
CA ALA A 59 -0.63 -12.85 2.04
C ALA A 59 -1.78 -12.75 1.02
N VAL A 60 -1.89 -11.61 0.31
CA VAL A 60 -2.89 -11.40 -0.75
C VAL A 60 -2.66 -12.40 -1.90
N ALA A 61 -1.43 -12.56 -2.36
CA ALA A 61 -1.11 -13.49 -3.45
C ALA A 61 -1.46 -14.96 -3.08
N GLU A 62 -1.13 -15.39 -1.87
CA GLU A 62 -1.50 -16.73 -1.39
C GLU A 62 -3.02 -16.93 -1.32
N PHE A 63 -3.74 -15.92 -0.82
CA PHE A 63 -5.19 -15.95 -0.75
C PHE A 63 -5.83 -16.02 -2.15
N GLU A 64 -5.36 -15.23 -3.10
CA GLU A 64 -5.88 -15.22 -4.48
C GLU A 64 -5.68 -16.56 -5.18
N VAL A 65 -4.51 -17.18 -5.00
CA VAL A 65 -4.22 -18.52 -5.54
C VAL A 65 -5.18 -19.56 -4.95
N ALA A 66 -5.34 -19.58 -3.63
CA ALA A 66 -6.22 -20.54 -2.95
C ALA A 66 -7.70 -20.33 -3.35
N ARG A 67 -8.14 -19.08 -3.46
CA ARG A 67 -9.50 -18.71 -3.87
C ARG A 67 -9.76 -19.08 -5.33
N SER A 68 -8.78 -18.87 -6.21
CA SER A 68 -8.88 -19.27 -7.62
C SER A 68 -9.01 -20.79 -7.76
N ALA A 69 -8.18 -21.54 -7.02
CA ALA A 69 -8.25 -23.02 -6.99
C ALA A 69 -9.61 -23.52 -6.46
N GLN A 70 -10.12 -22.89 -5.39
CA GLN A 70 -11.45 -23.21 -4.85
C GLN A 70 -12.55 -22.94 -5.88
N ASN A 71 -12.50 -21.83 -6.61
CA ASN A 71 -13.48 -21.49 -7.63
C ASN A 71 -13.44 -22.48 -8.81
N ALA A 72 -12.25 -22.90 -9.23
CA ALA A 72 -12.08 -23.93 -10.26
C ALA A 72 -12.67 -25.27 -9.82
N ALA A 73 -12.36 -25.72 -8.61
CA ALA A 73 -12.89 -26.94 -8.04
C ALA A 73 -14.43 -26.92 -7.87
N ASN A 74 -15.01 -25.76 -7.53
CA ASN A 74 -16.46 -25.57 -7.47
C ASN A 74 -17.12 -25.77 -8.85
N LYS A 75 -16.52 -25.21 -9.92
CA LYS A 75 -17.02 -25.37 -11.29
C LYS A 75 -16.98 -26.84 -11.75
N GLU A 76 -15.88 -27.53 -11.45
CA GLU A 76 -15.74 -28.96 -11.76
C GLU A 76 -16.80 -29.79 -11.01
N MET A 77 -16.98 -29.53 -9.71
CA MET A 77 -17.95 -30.23 -8.89
C MET A 77 -19.39 -30.01 -9.38
N ALA A 78 -19.72 -28.83 -9.88
CA ALA A 78 -21.04 -28.52 -10.43
C ALA A 78 -21.37 -29.35 -11.68
N ALA A 79 -20.37 -29.79 -12.43
CA ALA A 79 -20.52 -30.64 -13.63
C ALA A 79 -20.52 -32.13 -13.30
N MET A 80 -20.25 -32.57 -12.04
CA MET A 80 -20.16 -33.96 -11.66
C MET A 80 -21.53 -34.54 -11.33
N PRO A 81 -21.75 -35.85 -11.61
CA PRO A 81 -22.96 -36.57 -11.19
C PRO A 81 -23.01 -36.62 -9.65
N LYS A 82 -24.14 -36.16 -9.09
CA LYS A 82 -24.35 -36.19 -7.63
C LYS A 82 -24.51 -37.61 -7.14
N GLY A 83 -23.97 -37.92 -5.96
CA GLY A 83 -24.14 -39.21 -5.29
C GLY A 83 -23.05 -40.24 -5.61
N THR A 84 -22.10 -39.93 -6.47
CA THR A 84 -20.95 -40.81 -6.76
C THR A 84 -19.90 -40.74 -5.63
N PRO A 85 -19.08 -41.77 -5.41
CA PRO A 85 -17.98 -41.73 -4.46
C PRO A 85 -17.00 -40.57 -4.73
N GLU A 86 -16.71 -40.27 -6.02
CA GLU A 86 -15.86 -39.19 -6.44
C GLU A 86 -16.45 -37.82 -6.06
N PHE A 87 -17.77 -37.66 -6.20
CA PHE A 87 -18.45 -36.43 -5.77
C PHE A 87 -18.33 -36.24 -4.24
N GLN A 88 -18.52 -37.31 -3.45
CA GLN A 88 -18.39 -37.23 -1.99
C GLN A 88 -16.95 -36.89 -1.56
N ALA A 89 -15.95 -37.49 -2.18
CA ALA A 89 -14.55 -37.17 -1.95
C ALA A 89 -14.25 -35.69 -2.26
N LYS A 90 -14.80 -35.19 -3.39
CA LYS A 90 -14.65 -33.77 -3.78
C LYS A 90 -15.33 -32.82 -2.79
N VAL A 91 -16.50 -33.16 -2.26
CA VAL A 91 -17.19 -32.40 -1.20
C VAL A 91 -16.31 -32.26 0.04
N LEU A 92 -15.66 -33.37 0.48
CA LEU A 92 -14.76 -33.31 1.63
C LEU A 92 -13.53 -32.44 1.37
N ALA A 93 -12.91 -32.57 0.20
CA ALA A 93 -11.78 -31.73 -0.23
C ALA A 93 -12.16 -30.25 -0.28
N MET A 94 -13.37 -29.91 -0.79
CA MET A 94 -13.89 -28.58 -0.82
C MET A 94 -14.11 -27.98 0.56
N LYS A 95 -14.53 -28.77 1.54
CA LYS A 95 -14.67 -28.34 2.93
C LYS A 95 -13.31 -27.93 3.50
N THR A 96 -12.27 -28.70 3.24
CA THR A 96 -10.90 -28.38 3.65
C THR A 96 -10.37 -27.12 2.95
N ALA A 97 -10.55 -27.03 1.63
CA ALA A 97 -10.16 -25.85 0.86
C ALA A 97 -10.86 -24.57 1.36
N SER A 98 -12.16 -24.67 1.68
CA SER A 98 -12.91 -23.52 2.23
C SER A 98 -12.38 -23.08 3.60
N ALA A 99 -11.95 -24.01 4.44
CA ALA A 99 -11.32 -23.68 5.72
C ALA A 99 -9.96 -22.97 5.50
N GLN A 100 -9.14 -23.46 4.56
CA GLN A 100 -7.87 -22.83 4.21
C GLN A 100 -8.05 -21.40 3.66
N VAL A 101 -9.02 -21.18 2.76
CA VAL A 101 -9.32 -19.84 2.22
C VAL A 101 -9.72 -18.89 3.33
N LYS A 102 -10.54 -19.32 4.30
CA LYS A 102 -10.91 -18.49 5.46
C LYS A 102 -9.72 -18.13 6.36
N GLU A 103 -8.79 -19.05 6.57
CA GLU A 103 -7.57 -18.75 7.35
C GLU A 103 -6.65 -17.80 6.61
N LEU A 104 -6.52 -17.93 5.27
CA LEU A 104 -5.75 -16.97 4.45
C LEU A 104 -6.42 -15.57 4.42
N GLU A 105 -7.74 -15.51 4.39
CA GLU A 105 -8.49 -14.24 4.49
C GLU A 105 -8.19 -13.49 5.79
N LYS A 106 -8.11 -14.20 6.91
CA LYS A 106 -7.70 -13.61 8.20
C LYS A 106 -6.26 -13.08 8.15
N LYS A 107 -5.34 -13.88 7.59
CA LYS A 107 -3.95 -13.45 7.42
C LYS A 107 -3.82 -12.19 6.57
N VAL A 108 -4.63 -12.06 5.51
CA VAL A 108 -4.68 -10.84 4.69
C VAL A 108 -5.14 -9.66 5.55
N ALA A 109 -6.23 -9.81 6.30
CA ALA A 109 -6.75 -8.73 7.14
C ALA A 109 -5.72 -8.29 8.21
N GLU A 110 -5.04 -9.24 8.85
CA GLU A 110 -3.98 -8.95 9.82
C GLU A 110 -2.80 -8.22 9.17
N ALA A 111 -2.34 -8.67 7.99
CA ALA A 111 -1.24 -8.05 7.27
C ALA A 111 -1.61 -6.65 6.76
N GLU A 112 -2.86 -6.43 6.32
CA GLU A 112 -3.37 -5.11 5.92
C GLU A 112 -3.38 -4.13 7.10
N GLU A 113 -3.82 -4.55 8.27
CA GLU A 113 -3.83 -3.69 9.45
C GLU A 113 -2.40 -3.35 9.93
N LEU A 114 -1.49 -4.33 9.94
CA LEU A 114 -0.08 -4.09 10.26
C LEU A 114 0.56 -3.09 9.29
N TRP A 115 0.32 -3.26 8.00
CA TRP A 115 0.83 -2.32 7.00
C TRP A 115 0.24 -0.93 7.18
N LYS A 116 -1.08 -0.82 7.41
CA LYS A 116 -1.76 0.45 7.64
C LYS A 116 -1.18 1.20 8.86
N VAL A 117 -1.00 0.51 9.98
CA VAL A 117 -0.38 1.09 11.17
C VAL A 117 1.04 1.58 10.86
N ALA A 118 1.84 0.76 10.17
CA ALA A 118 3.20 1.13 9.78
C ALA A 118 3.21 2.34 8.82
N ALA A 119 2.34 2.36 7.81
CA ALA A 119 2.25 3.43 6.82
C ALA A 119 1.83 4.77 7.45
N LEU A 120 0.96 4.76 8.46
CA LEU A 120 0.54 5.96 9.19
C LEU A 120 1.68 6.64 9.98
N THR A 121 2.78 5.95 10.21
CA THR A 121 3.97 6.56 10.84
C THR A 121 4.77 7.43 9.86
N LEU A 122 4.54 7.31 8.55
CA LEU A 122 5.29 8.04 7.53
C LEU A 122 4.69 9.43 7.31
N PRO A 123 5.42 10.51 7.54
CA PRO A 123 5.00 11.84 7.13
C PRO A 123 5.20 12.02 5.62
N ASN A 124 4.47 12.95 5.02
CA ASN A 124 4.65 13.31 3.62
C ASN A 124 6.08 13.78 3.34
N VAL A 125 6.59 13.42 2.15
CA VAL A 125 7.89 13.91 1.65
C VAL A 125 7.77 15.39 1.32
N PRO A 126 8.64 16.27 1.86
CA PRO A 126 8.64 17.68 1.52
C PRO A 126 9.13 17.88 0.09
N HIS A 127 8.61 18.90 -0.58
CA HIS A 127 9.15 19.37 -1.87
C HIS A 127 10.58 19.90 -1.68
N ASP A 128 11.38 19.85 -2.74
CA ASP A 128 12.80 20.26 -2.67
C ASP A 128 13.01 21.74 -2.32
N SER A 129 12.02 22.59 -2.61
CA SER A 129 12.05 24.01 -2.23
C SER A 129 11.81 24.27 -0.74
N VAL A 130 11.34 23.28 0.03
CA VAL A 130 11.10 23.44 1.47
C VAL A 130 12.45 23.43 2.20
N PRO A 131 12.75 24.46 3.04
CA PRO A 131 13.99 24.46 3.81
C PRO A 131 14.05 23.31 4.80
N GLU A 132 15.28 22.93 5.16
CA GLU A 132 15.48 21.93 6.21
C GLU A 132 15.13 22.54 7.56
N GLY A 133 14.27 21.88 8.32
CA GLY A 133 13.87 22.37 9.63
C GLY A 133 13.16 21.32 10.45
N ARG A 134 13.05 21.57 11.75
CA ARG A 134 12.37 20.70 12.72
C ARG A 134 11.13 21.36 13.33
N THR A 135 11.14 22.69 13.39
CA THR A 135 10.11 23.50 14.02
C THR A 135 9.70 24.64 13.11
N GLU A 136 8.62 25.31 13.46
CA GLU A 136 8.15 26.48 12.69
C GLU A 136 9.16 27.65 12.70
N ALA A 137 10.05 27.71 13.69
CA ALA A 137 11.12 28.69 13.75
C ALA A 137 12.14 28.56 12.61
N ASP A 138 12.22 27.38 11.99
CA ASP A 138 13.09 27.11 10.86
C ASP A 138 12.44 27.52 9.51
N ASN A 139 11.18 27.96 9.52
CA ASN A 139 10.45 28.37 8.32
C ASN A 139 10.99 29.69 7.76
N GLN A 140 11.10 29.75 6.42
CA GLN A 140 11.45 30.98 5.72
C GLN A 140 10.18 31.68 5.23
N VAL A 141 10.07 32.95 5.53
CA VAL A 141 8.99 33.78 5.00
C VAL A 141 9.23 34.00 3.51
N VAL A 142 8.37 33.43 2.67
CA VAL A 142 8.48 33.50 1.21
C VAL A 142 7.76 34.73 0.68
N LEU A 143 6.67 35.16 1.32
CA LEU A 143 5.88 36.31 0.94
C LEU A 143 5.18 36.87 2.17
N THR A 144 5.22 38.18 2.33
CA THR A 144 4.42 38.96 3.30
C THR A 144 3.32 39.67 2.56
N TRP A 145 2.08 39.56 3.02
CA TRP A 145 0.91 40.21 2.43
C TRP A 145 0.21 41.07 3.49
N GLY A 146 -0.08 42.31 3.11
CA GLY A 146 -0.68 43.32 3.99
C GLY A 146 0.35 44.23 4.67
N ASP A 147 -0.07 45.48 5.00
CA ASP A 147 0.71 46.46 5.77
C ASP A 147 0.63 46.16 7.26
#